data_eb5dc3a27c97e6821b432d99bbf77f6f
#
_entry.id   eb5dc3a27c97e6821b432d99bbf77f6f
#
_cell.length_a   1.000
_cell.length_b   1.000
_cell.length_c   1.000
_cell.angle_alpha   90.00
_cell.angle_beta   90.00
_cell.angle_gamma   90.00
#
_symmetry.space_group_name_H-M   'P 1'
#
loop_
_entity.id
_entity.type
_entity.pdbx_description
1 polymer ?
#
loop_
_entity_poly.entity_id
_entity_poly.type
_entity_poly.pdbx_seq_one_letter_code
_entity_poly.pdbx_strand_id
1 'polypeptide(L)'
;HNFDEVERLDIRIGDFVIIEKAGEIIPQVVAVKKDERPRDAKAFGPPEKCPVCGSKTEKDPAGVYVRCVSTSCPAQLKEKLRHFAARDQMDIENLGPALIEQLVDKGLVKDFSDLYRLDIFALLSLERMAQKSAQKVLDAIEKSKSQPLARFLAGLGILHVGQQSAEILAEHFGSLESLKNATEEELTTIEQIGPVLAKSIYEYFHNPQNLK
;
A
#
# COMPACT_ATOMS: atom_id res chain seq x y z
N HIS A 1 5.89 -8.97 -12.19
CA HIS A 1 5.74 -7.57 -11.74
C HIS A 1 6.56 -6.57 -12.56
N ASN A 2 7.57 -7.04 -13.30
CA ASN A 2 8.45 -6.19 -14.11
C ASN A 2 8.15 -6.39 -15.61
N PHE A 3 7.32 -5.52 -16.17
CA PHE A 3 6.95 -5.60 -17.58
C PHE A 3 8.10 -5.24 -18.52
N ASP A 4 9.12 -4.51 -18.08
CA ASP A 4 10.32 -4.23 -18.87
C ASP A 4 11.11 -5.53 -19.13
N GLU A 5 11.16 -6.44 -18.16
CA GLU A 5 11.75 -7.77 -18.34
C GLU A 5 10.92 -8.66 -19.26
N VAL A 6 9.59 -8.57 -19.18
CA VAL A 6 8.69 -9.28 -20.10
C VAL A 6 8.95 -8.84 -21.53
N GLU A 7 9.07 -7.54 -21.76
CA GLU A 7 9.37 -6.96 -23.08
C GLU A 7 10.78 -7.32 -23.55
N ARG A 8 11.78 -7.13 -22.68
CA ARG A 8 13.20 -7.44 -23.00
C ARG A 8 13.40 -8.90 -23.43
N LEU A 9 12.73 -9.84 -22.78
CA LEU A 9 12.78 -11.26 -23.09
C LEU A 9 11.83 -11.68 -24.23
N ASP A 10 10.96 -10.78 -24.69
CA ASP A 10 9.87 -11.06 -25.65
C ASP A 10 9.01 -12.24 -25.19
N ILE A 11 8.61 -12.25 -23.91
CA ILE A 11 7.77 -13.31 -23.34
C ILE A 11 6.34 -13.15 -23.85
N ARG A 12 5.73 -14.25 -24.31
CA ARG A 12 4.34 -14.29 -24.77
C ARG A 12 3.54 -15.37 -24.06
N ILE A 13 2.24 -15.17 -24.01
CA ILE A 13 1.34 -16.17 -23.43
C ILE A 13 1.42 -17.45 -24.27
N GLY A 14 1.71 -18.57 -23.61
CA GLY A 14 1.88 -19.88 -24.25
C GLY A 14 3.35 -20.28 -24.55
N ASP A 15 4.32 -19.37 -24.29
CA ASP A 15 5.73 -19.69 -24.49
C ASP A 15 6.23 -20.76 -23.49
N PHE A 16 7.17 -21.60 -23.97
CA PHE A 16 8.04 -22.38 -23.12
C PHE A 16 9.21 -21.51 -22.65
N VAL A 17 9.44 -21.47 -21.34
CA VAL A 17 10.46 -20.63 -20.74
C VAL A 17 11.48 -21.47 -19.97
N ILE A 18 12.72 -20.97 -19.89
CA ILE A 18 13.77 -21.51 -19.04
C ILE A 18 13.74 -20.73 -17.72
N ILE A 19 13.64 -21.45 -16.61
CA ILE A 19 13.59 -20.89 -15.27
C ILE A 19 14.83 -21.32 -14.52
N GLU A 20 15.46 -20.38 -13.83
CA GLU A 20 16.50 -20.65 -12.84
C GLU A 20 16.10 -20.10 -11.46
N LYS A 21 16.76 -20.57 -10.42
CA LYS A 21 16.61 -19.99 -9.07
C LYS A 21 17.57 -18.81 -8.91
N ALA A 22 17.02 -17.61 -8.78
CA ALA A 22 17.82 -16.45 -8.38
C ALA A 22 18.05 -16.51 -6.87
N GLY A 23 19.33 -16.65 -6.46
CA GLY A 23 19.72 -16.64 -5.06
C GLY A 23 19.05 -17.71 -4.20
N GLU A 24 18.97 -18.94 -4.62
CA GLU A 24 18.47 -20.14 -3.91
C GLU A 24 16.95 -20.25 -3.71
N ILE A 25 16.15 -19.18 -3.76
CA ILE A 25 14.74 -19.21 -3.35
C ILE A 25 13.78 -18.81 -4.48
N ILE A 26 14.02 -17.70 -5.18
CA ILE A 26 13.05 -17.09 -6.10
C ILE A 26 13.24 -17.58 -7.54
N PRO A 27 12.22 -18.21 -8.18
CA PRO A 27 12.31 -18.57 -9.58
C PRO A 27 12.33 -17.33 -10.47
N GLN A 28 13.24 -17.31 -11.44
CA GLN A 28 13.37 -16.23 -12.44
C GLN A 28 13.35 -16.83 -13.84
N VAL A 29 12.60 -16.21 -14.75
CA VAL A 29 12.65 -16.53 -16.17
C VAL A 29 13.91 -15.91 -16.76
N VAL A 30 14.76 -16.74 -17.36
CA VAL A 30 16.04 -16.29 -17.95
C VAL A 30 16.03 -16.29 -19.47
N ALA A 31 15.21 -17.12 -20.09
CA ALA A 31 15.09 -17.19 -21.54
C ALA A 31 13.76 -17.77 -21.99
N VAL A 32 13.40 -17.49 -23.24
CA VAL A 32 12.27 -18.07 -23.96
C VAL A 32 12.78 -19.02 -25.02
N LYS A 33 12.20 -20.22 -25.14
CA LYS A 33 12.45 -21.15 -26.21
C LYS A 33 11.64 -20.76 -27.44
N LYS A 34 12.16 -19.79 -28.23
CA LYS A 34 11.46 -19.23 -29.39
C LYS A 34 11.14 -20.25 -30.48
N ASP A 35 11.95 -21.30 -30.57
CA ASP A 35 11.74 -22.39 -31.56
C ASP A 35 10.53 -23.27 -31.20
N GLU A 36 10.13 -23.29 -29.93
CA GLU A 36 8.97 -24.05 -29.45
C GLU A 36 7.73 -23.14 -29.25
N ARG A 37 7.80 -21.85 -29.67
CA ARG A 37 6.70 -20.88 -29.53
C ARG A 37 5.48 -21.28 -30.31
N PRO A 38 4.29 -21.35 -29.70
CA PRO A 38 3.03 -21.55 -30.44
C PRO A 38 2.78 -20.43 -31.44
N ARG A 39 2.21 -20.77 -32.60
CA ARG A 39 1.93 -19.79 -33.69
C ARG A 39 0.94 -18.69 -33.27
N ASP A 40 0.08 -18.99 -32.29
CA ASP A 40 -0.94 -18.11 -31.74
C ASP A 40 -0.49 -17.41 -30.44
N ALA A 41 0.79 -17.52 -30.06
CA ALA A 41 1.36 -16.89 -28.91
C ALA A 41 1.19 -15.36 -28.92
N LYS A 42 0.50 -14.82 -27.94
CA LYS A 42 0.14 -13.39 -27.88
C LYS A 42 1.08 -12.64 -26.96
N ALA A 43 1.57 -11.49 -27.44
CA ALA A 43 2.23 -10.52 -26.59
C ALA A 43 1.25 -10.02 -25.52
N PHE A 44 1.77 -9.76 -24.32
CA PHE A 44 1.00 -9.14 -23.25
C PHE A 44 1.84 -8.05 -22.59
N GLY A 45 1.16 -7.08 -22.00
CA GLY A 45 1.78 -5.96 -21.32
C GLY A 45 0.97 -5.53 -20.11
N PRO A 46 1.39 -4.46 -19.44
CA PRO A 46 0.63 -3.94 -18.33
C PRO A 46 -0.77 -3.51 -18.78
N PRO A 47 -1.80 -3.75 -17.95
CA PRO A 47 -3.14 -3.30 -18.28
C PRO A 47 -3.20 -1.77 -18.31
N GLU A 48 -3.84 -1.18 -19.32
CA GLU A 48 -4.05 0.28 -19.41
C GLU A 48 -5.05 0.79 -18.36
N LYS A 49 -5.94 -0.08 -17.90
CA LYS A 49 -6.95 0.22 -16.91
C LYS A 49 -6.83 -0.73 -15.72
N CYS A 50 -7.03 -0.18 -14.54
CA CYS A 50 -7.06 -0.96 -13.31
C CYS A 50 -8.18 -2.03 -13.37
N PRO A 51 -7.88 -3.31 -13.16
CA PRO A 51 -8.88 -4.38 -13.23
C PRO A 51 -9.95 -4.30 -12.12
N VAL A 52 -9.71 -3.51 -11.07
CA VAL A 52 -10.63 -3.37 -9.94
C VAL A 52 -11.54 -2.16 -10.08
N CYS A 53 -10.99 -0.98 -10.38
CA CYS A 53 -11.78 0.26 -10.42
C CYS A 53 -11.94 0.87 -11.82
N GLY A 54 -11.31 0.30 -12.86
CA GLY A 54 -11.37 0.80 -14.22
C GLY A 54 -10.59 2.09 -14.51
N SER A 55 -10.00 2.72 -13.51
CA SER A 55 -9.19 3.92 -13.68
C SER A 55 -7.89 3.63 -14.43
N LYS A 56 -7.28 4.67 -15.00
CA LYS A 56 -6.00 4.57 -15.70
C LYS A 56 -4.91 3.96 -14.80
N THR A 57 -3.99 3.23 -15.40
CA THR A 57 -2.75 2.81 -14.77
C THR A 57 -1.60 3.61 -15.35
N GLU A 58 -0.59 3.90 -14.53
CA GLU A 58 0.62 4.59 -14.97
C GLU A 58 1.85 3.87 -14.48
N LYS A 59 2.90 3.90 -15.30
CA LYS A 59 4.22 3.40 -14.91
C LYS A 59 4.89 4.43 -14.01
N ASP A 60 5.50 3.95 -12.94
CA ASP A 60 6.32 4.77 -12.06
C ASP A 60 7.48 5.37 -12.86
N PRO A 61 7.66 6.70 -12.91
CA PRO A 61 8.72 7.34 -13.68
C PRO A 61 10.14 6.89 -13.29
N ALA A 62 10.35 6.55 -12.04
CA ALA A 62 11.63 6.13 -11.49
C ALA A 62 11.75 4.61 -11.30
N GLY A 63 10.74 3.83 -11.70
CA GLY A 63 10.67 2.42 -11.39
C GLY A 63 10.05 1.55 -12.48
N VAL A 64 9.91 0.28 -12.17
CA VAL A 64 9.37 -0.76 -13.07
C VAL A 64 7.89 -1.07 -12.80
N TYR A 65 7.31 -0.45 -11.77
CA TYR A 65 5.95 -0.76 -11.34
C TYR A 65 4.90 0.02 -12.13
N VAL A 66 3.83 -0.66 -12.52
CA VAL A 66 2.63 -0.04 -13.08
C VAL A 66 1.55 -0.01 -11.99
N ARG A 67 1.02 1.18 -11.72
CA ARG A 67 0.08 1.40 -10.60
C ARG A 67 -1.20 2.07 -11.09
N CYS A 68 -2.30 1.77 -10.41
CA CYS A 68 -3.54 2.52 -10.57
C CYS A 68 -3.35 3.93 -10.00
N VAL A 69 -3.75 4.97 -10.75
CA VAL A 69 -3.64 6.37 -10.31
C VAL A 69 -4.79 6.83 -9.41
N SER A 70 -5.84 6.02 -9.29
CA SER A 70 -7.00 6.39 -8.50
C SER A 70 -6.74 6.25 -7.00
N THR A 71 -6.83 7.34 -6.28
CA THR A 71 -6.72 7.36 -4.81
C THR A 71 -7.94 6.71 -4.12
N SER A 72 -9.07 6.61 -4.83
CA SER A 72 -10.30 5.96 -4.36
C SER A 72 -10.41 4.49 -4.79
N CYS A 73 -9.32 3.90 -5.32
CA CYS A 73 -9.33 2.49 -5.72
C CYS A 73 -9.50 1.57 -4.50
N PRO A 74 -10.56 0.73 -4.45
CA PRO A 74 -10.81 -0.11 -3.28
C PRO A 74 -9.71 -1.14 -3.04
N ALA A 75 -9.02 -1.62 -4.08
CA ALA A 75 -7.87 -2.52 -3.89
C ALA A 75 -6.71 -1.81 -3.17
N GLN A 76 -6.40 -0.56 -3.55
CA GLN A 76 -5.37 0.22 -2.86
C GLN A 76 -5.77 0.55 -1.43
N LEU A 77 -7.03 0.91 -1.19
CA LEU A 77 -7.53 1.17 0.15
C LEU A 77 -7.39 -0.08 1.05
N LYS A 78 -7.78 -1.26 0.55
CA LYS A 78 -7.63 -2.52 1.28
C LYS A 78 -6.17 -2.77 1.68
N GLU A 79 -5.21 -2.58 0.76
CA GLU A 79 -3.80 -2.75 1.06
C GLU A 79 -3.26 -1.70 2.04
N LYS A 80 -3.66 -0.44 1.90
CA LYS A 80 -3.31 0.62 2.86
C LYS A 80 -3.83 0.31 4.26
N LEU A 81 -5.07 -0.16 4.39
CA LEU A 81 -5.66 -0.55 5.67
C LEU A 81 -4.95 -1.77 6.28
N ARG A 82 -4.57 -2.77 5.48
CA ARG A 82 -3.79 -3.92 5.94
C ARG A 82 -2.43 -3.48 6.50
N HIS A 83 -1.74 -2.62 5.76
CA HIS A 83 -0.46 -2.07 6.20
C HIS A 83 -0.62 -1.27 7.48
N PHE A 84 -1.59 -0.35 7.52
CA PHE A 84 -1.88 0.49 8.69
C PHE A 84 -2.19 -0.34 9.95
N ALA A 85 -3.00 -1.37 9.81
CA ALA A 85 -3.40 -2.23 10.93
C ALA A 85 -2.34 -3.24 11.36
N ALA A 86 -1.25 -3.39 10.62
CA ALA A 86 -0.24 -4.41 10.87
C ALA A 86 0.46 -4.22 12.23
N ARG A 87 1.04 -5.32 12.74
CA ARG A 87 1.68 -5.38 14.07
C ARG A 87 2.79 -4.35 14.26
N ASP A 88 3.56 -4.08 13.21
CA ASP A 88 4.68 -3.13 13.27
C ASP A 88 4.25 -1.67 13.07
N GLN A 89 2.98 -1.42 12.74
CA GLN A 89 2.37 -0.08 12.61
C GLN A 89 1.40 0.17 13.76
N MET A 90 0.11 0.31 13.49
CA MET A 90 -0.91 0.64 14.52
C MET A 90 -1.35 -0.56 15.37
N ASP A 91 -0.94 -1.78 15.02
CA ASP A 91 -1.21 -3.02 15.77
C ASP A 91 -2.70 -3.22 16.11
N ILE A 92 -3.55 -3.08 15.09
CA ILE A 92 -4.99 -3.28 15.29
C ILE A 92 -5.32 -4.77 15.17
N GLU A 93 -5.24 -5.45 16.28
CA GLU A 93 -5.52 -6.87 16.36
C GLU A 93 -6.95 -7.20 15.89
N ASN A 94 -7.14 -8.39 15.31
CA ASN A 94 -8.40 -8.88 14.76
C ASN A 94 -8.93 -8.12 13.53
N LEU A 95 -8.28 -7.06 13.06
CA LEU A 95 -8.57 -6.37 11.80
C LEU A 95 -7.80 -7.04 10.64
N GLY A 96 -8.12 -8.30 10.38
CA GLY A 96 -7.46 -9.10 9.34
C GLY A 96 -8.00 -8.84 7.92
N PRO A 97 -7.35 -9.44 6.88
CA PRO A 97 -7.68 -9.19 5.47
C PRO A 97 -9.17 -9.40 5.14
N ALA A 98 -9.78 -10.48 5.62
CA ALA A 98 -11.19 -10.77 5.35
C ALA A 98 -12.17 -9.75 5.94
N LEU A 99 -11.83 -9.16 7.10
CA LEU A 99 -12.64 -8.11 7.71
C LEU A 99 -12.46 -6.79 6.96
N ILE A 100 -11.23 -6.43 6.61
CA ILE A 100 -10.92 -5.23 5.81
C ILE A 100 -11.66 -5.29 4.47
N GLU A 101 -11.67 -6.46 3.82
CA GLU A 101 -12.39 -6.65 2.57
C GLU A 101 -13.87 -6.32 2.71
N GLN A 102 -14.54 -6.89 3.71
CA GLN A 102 -15.96 -6.61 3.96
C GLN A 102 -16.23 -5.13 4.30
N LEU A 103 -15.37 -4.50 5.14
CA LEU A 103 -15.52 -3.10 5.51
C LEU A 103 -15.45 -2.17 4.31
N VAL A 104 -14.50 -2.42 3.40
CA VAL A 104 -14.34 -1.62 2.19
C VAL A 104 -15.45 -1.91 1.18
N ASP A 105 -15.77 -3.19 0.91
CA ASP A 105 -16.75 -3.58 -0.10
C ASP A 105 -18.18 -3.15 0.27
N LYS A 106 -18.50 -3.11 1.57
CA LYS A 106 -19.76 -2.55 2.07
C LYS A 106 -19.75 -1.02 2.23
N GLY A 107 -18.63 -0.35 1.92
CA GLY A 107 -18.51 1.10 2.01
C GLY A 107 -18.52 1.65 3.43
N LEU A 108 -18.29 0.81 4.44
CA LEU A 108 -18.20 1.20 5.85
C LEU A 108 -16.91 1.93 6.18
N VAL A 109 -15.84 1.65 5.43
CA VAL A 109 -14.53 2.29 5.55
C VAL A 109 -14.08 2.75 4.18
N LYS A 110 -13.83 4.05 4.02
CA LYS A 110 -13.38 4.71 2.80
C LYS A 110 -12.01 5.37 2.96
N ASP A 111 -11.59 5.59 4.19
CA ASP A 111 -10.27 6.10 4.58
C ASP A 111 -9.89 5.61 5.99
N PHE A 112 -8.69 5.97 6.46
CA PHE A 112 -8.21 5.55 7.79
C PHE A 112 -9.08 6.08 8.93
N SER A 113 -9.66 7.29 8.78
CA SER A 113 -10.45 7.91 9.85
C SER A 113 -11.76 7.16 10.11
N ASP A 114 -12.32 6.52 9.09
CA ASP A 114 -13.55 5.73 9.22
C ASP A 114 -13.35 4.51 10.12
N LEU A 115 -12.13 3.96 10.23
CA LEU A 115 -11.83 2.89 11.21
C LEU A 115 -12.18 3.32 12.63
N TYR A 116 -11.86 4.56 12.99
CA TYR A 116 -12.07 5.14 14.32
C TYR A 116 -13.50 5.63 14.56
N ARG A 117 -14.36 5.55 13.53
CA ARG A 117 -15.81 5.86 13.61
C ARG A 117 -16.68 4.61 13.61
N LEU A 118 -16.08 3.42 13.45
CA LEU A 118 -16.82 2.16 13.47
C LEU A 118 -17.49 1.96 14.83
N ASP A 119 -18.73 1.51 14.79
CA ASP A 119 -19.49 1.10 15.96
C ASP A 119 -19.79 -0.41 15.94
N ILE A 120 -20.36 -0.88 17.03
CA ILE A 120 -20.70 -2.28 17.22
C ILE A 120 -21.74 -2.77 16.20
N PHE A 121 -22.69 -1.92 15.80
CA PHE A 121 -23.76 -2.27 14.87
C PHE A 121 -23.24 -2.45 13.45
N ALA A 122 -22.32 -1.57 13.03
CA ALA A 122 -21.61 -1.68 11.75
C ALA A 122 -20.87 -3.02 11.67
N LEU A 123 -20.12 -3.41 12.71
CA LEU A 123 -19.39 -4.66 12.74
C LEU A 123 -20.31 -5.89 12.78
N LEU A 124 -21.40 -5.85 13.55
CA LEU A 124 -22.37 -6.94 13.61
C LEU A 124 -23.13 -7.17 12.29
N SER A 125 -23.15 -6.19 11.39
CA SER A 125 -23.72 -6.35 10.05
C SER A 125 -22.83 -7.16 9.09
N LEU A 126 -21.61 -7.49 9.51
CA LEU A 126 -20.63 -8.22 8.71
C LEU A 126 -20.77 -9.74 8.89
N GLU A 127 -20.36 -10.48 7.87
CA GLU A 127 -20.39 -11.93 7.91
C GLU A 127 -19.44 -12.50 8.96
N ARG A 128 -19.86 -13.51 9.67
CA ARG A 128 -19.10 -14.21 10.71
C ARG A 128 -18.63 -13.31 11.87
N MET A 129 -19.32 -12.19 12.08
CA MET A 129 -19.05 -11.27 13.17
C MET A 129 -20.10 -11.43 14.28
N ALA A 130 -19.66 -11.79 15.48
CA ALA A 130 -20.49 -11.90 16.67
C ALA A 130 -20.09 -10.81 17.69
N GLN A 131 -20.94 -10.58 18.68
CA GLN A 131 -20.74 -9.54 19.71
C GLN A 131 -19.32 -9.54 20.30
N LYS A 132 -18.80 -10.70 20.68
CA LYS A 132 -17.46 -10.82 21.28
C LYS A 132 -16.34 -10.49 20.31
N SER A 133 -16.43 -10.88 19.04
CA SER A 133 -15.42 -10.57 18.02
C SER A 133 -15.48 -9.12 17.62
N ALA A 134 -16.67 -8.53 17.46
CA ALA A 134 -16.84 -7.12 17.17
C ALA A 134 -16.27 -6.24 18.30
N GLN A 135 -16.52 -6.57 19.57
CA GLN A 135 -15.98 -5.84 20.69
C GLN A 135 -14.43 -5.87 20.70
N LYS A 136 -13.81 -7.05 20.44
CA LYS A 136 -12.35 -7.15 20.34
C LYS A 136 -11.74 -6.25 19.25
N VAL A 137 -12.41 -6.10 18.11
CA VAL A 137 -11.97 -5.20 17.06
C VAL A 137 -12.03 -3.75 17.53
N LEU A 138 -13.15 -3.34 18.15
CA LEU A 138 -13.29 -1.98 18.69
C LEU A 138 -12.28 -1.68 19.79
N ASP A 139 -12.04 -2.63 20.69
CA ASP A 139 -11.03 -2.48 21.75
C ASP A 139 -9.62 -2.32 21.17
N ALA A 140 -9.29 -3.07 20.10
CA ALA A 140 -8.01 -2.95 19.40
C ALA A 140 -7.87 -1.61 18.66
N ILE A 141 -8.93 -1.12 18.02
CA ILE A 141 -8.96 0.21 17.40
C ILE A 141 -8.75 1.29 18.46
N GLU A 142 -9.42 1.21 19.59
CA GLU A 142 -9.25 2.18 20.69
C GLU A 142 -7.83 2.16 21.25
N LYS A 143 -7.29 0.97 21.52
CA LYS A 143 -5.90 0.75 21.95
C LYS A 143 -4.90 1.36 20.98
N SER A 144 -5.15 1.28 19.67
CA SER A 144 -4.24 1.79 18.65
C SER A 144 -4.04 3.31 18.72
N LYS A 145 -4.99 4.08 19.26
CA LYS A 145 -4.88 5.54 19.43
C LYS A 145 -3.72 5.95 20.34
N SER A 146 -3.23 5.04 21.17
CA SER A 146 -2.08 5.28 22.06
C SER A 146 -0.73 4.91 21.44
N GLN A 147 -0.70 4.48 20.16
CA GLN A 147 0.55 4.14 19.48
C GLN A 147 1.42 5.40 19.26
N PRO A 148 2.76 5.26 19.32
CA PRO A 148 3.69 6.35 19.08
C PRO A 148 3.52 6.97 17.68
N LEU A 149 3.80 8.28 17.56
CA LEU A 149 3.74 9.01 16.29
C LEU A 149 4.54 8.33 15.18
N ALA A 150 5.72 7.78 15.48
CA ALA A 150 6.53 7.05 14.51
C ALA A 150 5.78 5.88 13.86
N ARG A 151 5.05 5.09 14.66
CA ARG A 151 4.26 3.96 14.16
C ARG A 151 3.08 4.42 13.31
N PHE A 152 2.45 5.51 13.71
CA PHE A 152 1.38 6.14 12.92
C PHE A 152 1.92 6.59 11.55
N LEU A 153 3.05 7.32 11.53
CA LEU A 153 3.68 7.79 10.29
C LEU A 153 4.08 6.64 9.36
N ALA A 154 4.70 5.59 9.90
CA ALA A 154 5.01 4.38 9.13
C ALA A 154 3.73 3.72 8.59
N GLY A 155 2.66 3.69 9.38
CA GLY A 155 1.37 3.11 9.02
C GLY A 155 0.64 3.86 7.90
N LEU A 156 0.86 5.16 7.74
CA LEU A 156 0.26 5.96 6.66
C LEU A 156 0.67 5.49 5.26
N GLY A 157 1.79 4.74 5.15
CA GLY A 157 2.28 4.21 3.87
C GLY A 157 2.72 5.30 2.90
N ILE A 158 3.29 6.39 3.41
CA ILE A 158 3.89 7.45 2.60
C ILE A 158 5.02 6.85 1.78
N LEU A 159 5.05 7.16 0.48
CA LEU A 159 6.04 6.59 -0.42
C LEU A 159 7.46 6.90 0.09
N HIS A 160 8.32 5.88 0.13
CA HIS A 160 9.69 5.91 0.65
C HIS A 160 9.83 6.10 2.16
N VAL A 161 8.76 6.33 2.92
CA VAL A 161 8.80 6.42 4.38
C VAL A 161 8.67 5.03 4.98
N GLY A 162 9.79 4.49 5.46
CA GLY A 162 9.84 3.26 6.25
C GLY A 162 9.84 3.57 7.76
N GLN A 163 9.98 2.53 8.58
CA GLN A 163 9.99 2.67 10.03
C GLN A 163 11.10 3.61 10.53
N GLN A 164 12.33 3.47 10.03
CA GLN A 164 13.46 4.32 10.41
C GLN A 164 13.20 5.80 10.11
N SER A 165 12.74 6.12 8.88
CA SER A 165 12.42 7.51 8.52
C SER A 165 11.26 8.06 9.35
N ALA A 166 10.27 7.23 9.69
CA ALA A 166 9.15 7.62 10.53
C ALA A 166 9.61 7.93 11.99
N GLU A 167 10.57 7.19 12.52
CA GLU A 167 11.18 7.45 13.82
C GLU A 167 11.92 8.79 13.84
N ILE A 168 12.76 9.04 12.83
CA ILE A 168 13.49 10.32 12.66
C ILE A 168 12.51 11.50 12.57
N LEU A 169 11.46 11.38 11.77
CA LEU A 169 10.45 12.43 11.63
C LEU A 169 9.69 12.67 12.93
N ALA A 170 9.31 11.61 13.64
CA ALA A 170 8.61 11.73 14.91
C ALA A 170 9.47 12.36 16.01
N GLU A 171 10.76 12.05 16.06
CA GLU A 171 11.72 12.65 16.98
C GLU A 171 11.94 14.13 16.66
N HIS A 172 12.15 14.48 15.38
CA HIS A 172 12.45 15.85 14.96
C HIS A 172 11.26 16.79 15.17
N PHE A 173 10.04 16.39 14.75
CA PHE A 173 8.87 17.27 14.77
C PHE A 173 8.04 17.16 16.05
N GLY A 174 8.12 16.05 16.76
CA GLY A 174 7.40 15.80 18.03
C GLY A 174 5.87 15.69 17.88
N SER A 175 5.28 16.22 16.80
CA SER A 175 3.83 16.17 16.56
C SER A 175 3.50 16.08 15.07
N LEU A 176 2.32 15.51 14.78
CA LEU A 176 1.80 15.46 13.41
C LEU A 176 1.55 16.88 12.83
N GLU A 177 1.10 17.81 13.68
CA GLU A 177 0.80 19.17 13.24
C GLU A 177 2.06 19.92 12.82
N SER A 178 3.16 19.77 13.55
CA SER A 178 4.46 20.35 13.16
C SER A 178 4.94 19.76 11.83
N LEU A 179 4.84 18.44 11.65
CA LEU A 179 5.24 17.78 10.40
C LEU A 179 4.38 18.20 9.21
N LYS A 180 3.08 18.36 9.38
CA LYS A 180 2.18 18.82 8.31
C LYS A 180 2.51 20.22 7.79
N ASN A 181 3.04 21.07 8.64
CA ASN A 181 3.38 22.46 8.30
C ASN A 181 4.83 22.62 7.82
N ALA A 182 5.62 21.53 7.81
CA ALA A 182 7.01 21.57 7.36
C ALA A 182 7.13 21.81 5.85
N THR A 183 8.12 22.61 5.46
CA THR A 183 8.45 22.82 4.04
C THR A 183 9.33 21.69 3.52
N GLU A 184 9.39 21.54 2.19
CA GLU A 184 10.27 20.54 1.56
C GLU A 184 11.75 20.85 1.87
N GLU A 185 12.13 22.13 1.92
CA GLU A 185 13.47 22.59 2.30
C GLU A 185 13.80 22.19 3.74
N GLU A 186 12.90 22.41 4.70
CA GLU A 186 13.09 22.00 6.09
C GLU A 186 13.27 20.50 6.20
N LEU A 187 12.43 19.71 5.55
CA LEU A 187 12.54 18.26 5.53
C LEU A 187 13.90 17.78 4.98
N THR A 188 14.46 18.44 3.97
CA THR A 188 15.76 18.06 3.39
C THR A 188 16.95 18.38 4.29
N THR A 189 16.79 19.24 5.32
CA THR A 189 17.87 19.50 6.29
C THR A 189 18.03 18.38 7.33
N ILE A 190 17.04 17.49 7.44
CA ILE A 190 17.06 16.40 8.42
C ILE A 190 18.00 15.30 7.93
N GLU A 191 18.91 14.87 8.79
CA GLU A 191 19.83 13.77 8.47
C GLU A 191 19.05 12.51 8.04
N GLN A 192 19.49 11.85 6.98
CA GLN A 192 18.86 10.68 6.35
C GLN A 192 17.53 10.96 5.61
N ILE A 193 17.05 12.20 5.57
CA ILE A 193 15.89 12.58 4.76
C ILE A 193 16.39 13.28 3.48
N GLY A 194 16.57 12.50 2.43
CA GLY A 194 17.00 13.04 1.13
C GLY A 194 15.86 13.71 0.35
N PRO A 195 16.19 14.42 -0.75
CA PRO A 195 15.19 15.20 -1.53
C PRO A 195 13.98 14.38 -2.00
N VAL A 196 14.20 13.12 -2.41
CA VAL A 196 13.10 12.24 -2.87
C VAL A 196 12.13 11.94 -1.75
N LEU A 197 12.66 11.69 -0.54
CA LEU A 197 11.84 11.39 0.63
C LEU A 197 11.13 12.65 1.14
N ALA A 198 11.83 13.78 1.22
CA ALA A 198 11.27 15.07 1.60
C ALA A 198 10.08 15.46 0.70
N LYS A 199 10.25 15.33 -0.62
CA LYS A 199 9.19 15.57 -1.60
C LYS A 199 7.99 14.64 -1.37
N SER A 200 8.21 13.35 -1.14
CA SER A 200 7.12 12.39 -0.90
C SER A 200 6.32 12.74 0.36
N ILE A 201 6.99 13.18 1.43
CA ILE A 201 6.35 13.60 2.69
C ILE A 201 5.56 14.88 2.45
N TYR A 202 6.17 15.88 1.84
CA TYR A 202 5.54 17.16 1.55
C TYR A 202 4.27 16.98 0.70
N GLU A 203 4.37 16.27 -0.43
CA GLU A 203 3.23 15.98 -1.31
C GLU A 203 2.11 15.22 -0.59
N TYR A 204 2.45 14.28 0.30
CA TYR A 204 1.47 13.53 1.07
C TYR A 204 0.63 14.43 1.96
N PHE A 205 1.25 15.31 2.74
CA PHE A 205 0.55 16.21 3.68
C PHE A 205 -0.08 17.44 3.01
N HIS A 206 0.28 17.74 1.76
CA HIS A 206 -0.36 18.81 0.98
C HIS A 206 -1.43 18.28 0.01
N ASN A 207 -1.69 16.98 0.01
CA ASN A 207 -2.80 16.41 -0.75
C ASN A 207 -4.08 16.42 0.10
N PRO A 208 -5.15 17.18 -0.30
CA PRO A 208 -6.40 17.27 0.48
C PRO A 208 -7.09 15.94 0.76
N GLN A 209 -6.82 14.92 -0.06
CA GLN A 209 -7.40 13.59 0.12
C GLN A 209 -6.77 12.81 1.29
N ASN A 210 -5.55 13.17 1.68
CA ASN A 210 -4.82 12.53 2.78
C ASN A 210 -5.03 13.23 4.13
N LEU A 211 -5.68 14.41 4.14
CA LEU A 211 -5.89 15.24 5.33
C LEU A 211 -7.24 15.01 6.03
N LYS A 212 -7.91 13.91 5.71
CA LYS A 212 -9.21 13.55 6.31
C LYS A 212 -9.06 12.84 7.63
#